data_d2951cb1bddcee53b5b475c032b398e3
#
_entry.id   d2951cb1bddcee53b5b475c032b398e3
#
_cell.length_a   1.000
_cell.length_b   1.000
_cell.length_c   1.000
_cell.angle_alpha   90.00
_cell.angle_beta   90.00
_cell.angle_gamma   90.00
#
_symmetry.space_group_name_H-M   'P 1'
#
loop_
_entity.id
_entity.type
_entity.pdbx_description
1 polymer ?
#
loop_
_entity_poly.entity_id
_entity_poly.type
_entity_poly.pdbx_seq_one_letter_code
_entity_poly.pdbx_strand_id
1 'polypeptide(L)'
;MRNHNKEIPIEVIYGPDTRNVKNAREFENHVDPEYFEKAVEMHYNPQVKRPDITYFNLGAIGCFMGHMDFYDRCFKQGLKYAVIFEDNVIIKSNKLYKEIQDIIDDRGDEFEMCFFHCLSRLPDKRDGKLEKVKWISSTKCYLINVENMKKYTKYFLPMDNHVDMKHEDLIAKGARIYYKDMRRYMKIDRTHNSTIGHSEHGRPRYFSRNHPSATPDDVTFGY
;
A
#
# COMPACT_ATOMS: atom_id res chain seq x y z
N MET A 1 31.88 12.44 16.06
CA MET A 1 30.68 12.97 15.35
C MET A 1 30.72 12.39 13.94
N ARG A 2 29.83 11.47 13.58
CA ARG A 2 29.72 10.97 12.20
C ARG A 2 28.87 11.96 11.41
N ASN A 3 29.47 12.56 10.37
CA ASN A 3 28.78 13.45 9.44
C ASN A 3 27.74 12.62 8.65
N HIS A 4 26.47 12.71 9.03
CA HIS A 4 25.36 12.05 8.35
C HIS A 4 24.72 12.93 7.26
N ASN A 5 25.53 13.61 6.47
CA ASN A 5 25.08 14.29 5.25
C ASN A 5 25.20 13.36 4.02
N LYS A 6 24.82 12.10 4.14
CA LYS A 6 24.55 11.32 2.94
C LYS A 6 23.17 11.72 2.46
N GLU A 7 23.12 12.31 1.28
CA GLU A 7 21.84 12.54 0.56
C GLU A 7 21.12 11.20 0.44
N ILE A 8 19.86 11.16 0.87
CA ILE A 8 19.02 9.98 0.69
C ILE A 8 18.64 9.95 -0.79
N PRO A 9 19.01 8.93 -1.56
CA PRO A 9 18.64 8.87 -2.97
C PRO A 9 17.12 8.75 -3.09
N ILE A 10 16.54 9.59 -3.95
CA ILE A 10 15.10 9.60 -4.22
C ILE A 10 14.90 9.24 -5.69
N GLU A 11 14.04 8.28 -5.95
CA GLU A 11 13.63 7.90 -7.29
C GLU A 11 12.10 8.04 -7.40
N VAL A 12 11.62 8.59 -8.52
CA VAL A 12 10.19 8.67 -8.83
C VAL A 12 9.82 7.50 -9.72
N ILE A 13 8.84 6.72 -9.28
CA ILE A 13 8.31 5.58 -10.02
C ILE A 13 6.92 5.97 -10.53
N TYR A 14 6.74 5.93 -11.83
CA TYR A 14 5.44 6.15 -12.46
C TYR A 14 4.76 4.81 -12.69
N GLY A 15 3.69 4.55 -11.94
CA GLY A 15 2.82 3.42 -12.24
C GLY A 15 2.14 3.58 -13.61
N PRO A 16 1.82 2.48 -14.30
CA PRO A 16 1.14 2.52 -15.58
C PRO A 16 -0.26 3.12 -15.44
N ASP A 17 -0.68 3.93 -16.41
CA ASP A 17 -2.06 4.43 -16.48
C ASP A 17 -2.98 3.36 -17.07
N THR A 18 -3.62 2.61 -16.21
CA THR A 18 -4.56 1.54 -16.57
C THR A 18 -6.02 1.94 -16.46
N ARG A 19 -6.35 3.24 -16.36
CA ARG A 19 -7.72 3.74 -16.21
C ARG A 19 -8.61 3.51 -17.44
N ASN A 20 -8.06 3.01 -18.52
CA ASN A 20 -8.81 2.55 -19.68
C ASN A 20 -8.49 1.09 -20.00
N VAL A 21 -9.43 0.40 -20.66
CA VAL A 21 -9.35 -1.04 -20.94
C VAL A 21 -8.15 -1.40 -21.82
N LYS A 22 -7.83 -0.55 -22.81
CA LYS A 22 -6.71 -0.81 -23.73
C LYS A 22 -5.39 -0.94 -22.97
N ASN A 23 -5.08 0.04 -22.14
CA ASN A 23 -3.84 0.03 -21.35
C ASN A 23 -3.85 -1.07 -20.28
N ALA A 24 -5.00 -1.31 -19.64
CA ALA A 24 -5.13 -2.37 -18.64
C ALA A 24 -4.86 -3.76 -19.23
N ARG A 25 -5.25 -4.00 -20.50
CA ARG A 25 -4.99 -5.29 -21.18
C ARG A 25 -3.51 -5.64 -21.33
N GLU A 26 -2.62 -4.65 -21.32
CA GLU A 26 -1.16 -4.89 -21.33
C GLU A 26 -0.69 -5.67 -20.10
N PHE A 27 -1.48 -5.63 -19.02
CA PHE A 27 -1.20 -6.28 -17.74
C PHE A 27 -2.11 -7.48 -17.45
N GLU A 28 -2.98 -7.87 -18.37
CA GLU A 28 -3.99 -8.93 -18.18
C GLU A 28 -3.36 -10.25 -17.70
N ASN A 29 -2.18 -10.62 -18.20
CA ASN A 29 -1.47 -11.81 -17.78
C ASN A 29 -0.93 -11.78 -16.34
N HIS A 30 -0.94 -10.60 -15.71
CA HIS A 30 -0.53 -10.40 -14.32
C HIS A 30 -1.71 -10.26 -13.35
N VAL A 31 -2.94 -10.30 -13.88
CA VAL A 31 -4.18 -10.10 -13.13
C VAL A 31 -4.99 -11.38 -13.18
N ASP A 32 -5.64 -11.71 -12.09
CA ASP A 32 -6.61 -12.80 -12.04
C ASP A 32 -7.72 -12.55 -13.07
N PRO A 33 -8.08 -13.52 -13.92
CA PRO A 33 -9.07 -13.34 -14.98
C PRO A 33 -10.43 -12.83 -14.45
N GLU A 34 -10.90 -13.36 -13.31
CA GLU A 34 -12.18 -12.94 -12.72
C GLU A 34 -12.10 -11.48 -12.26
N TYR A 35 -10.97 -11.08 -11.64
CA TYR A 35 -10.75 -9.70 -11.27
C TYR A 35 -10.76 -8.79 -12.49
N PHE A 36 -10.03 -9.17 -13.54
CA PHE A 36 -9.92 -8.35 -14.76
C PHE A 36 -11.27 -8.18 -15.46
N GLU A 37 -12.03 -9.25 -15.66
CA GLU A 37 -13.36 -9.20 -16.26
C GLU A 37 -14.31 -8.28 -15.49
N LYS A 38 -14.35 -8.41 -14.16
CA LYS A 38 -15.15 -7.54 -13.30
C LYS A 38 -14.72 -6.07 -13.38
N ALA A 39 -13.41 -5.80 -13.41
CA ALA A 39 -12.90 -4.43 -13.53
C ALA A 39 -13.28 -3.79 -14.88
N VAL A 40 -13.26 -4.58 -15.97
CA VAL A 40 -13.72 -4.15 -17.29
C VAL A 40 -15.23 -3.90 -17.30
N GLU A 41 -16.02 -4.82 -16.74
CA GLU A 41 -17.47 -4.65 -16.59
C GLU A 41 -17.81 -3.35 -15.85
N MET A 42 -17.12 -3.10 -14.74
CA MET A 42 -17.30 -1.90 -13.95
C MET A 42 -16.93 -0.61 -14.69
N HIS A 43 -15.92 -0.67 -15.53
CA HIS A 43 -15.50 0.46 -16.35
C HIS A 43 -16.63 0.89 -17.33
N TYR A 44 -17.33 -0.07 -17.94
CA TYR A 44 -18.40 0.20 -18.88
C TYR A 44 -19.78 0.41 -18.23
N ASN A 45 -19.99 -0.09 -17.01
CA ASN A 45 -21.25 -0.03 -16.29
C ASN A 45 -21.14 0.69 -14.93
N PRO A 46 -20.69 1.94 -14.87
CA PRO A 46 -20.44 2.65 -13.62
C PRO A 46 -21.71 2.89 -12.79
N GLN A 47 -22.89 2.61 -13.33
CA GLN A 47 -24.17 2.79 -12.63
C GLN A 47 -24.55 1.61 -11.71
N VAL A 48 -23.88 0.49 -11.83
CA VAL A 48 -24.12 -0.65 -10.95
C VAL A 48 -23.39 -0.39 -9.62
N LYS A 49 -24.01 0.43 -8.77
CA LYS A 49 -23.48 0.79 -7.44
C LYS A 49 -23.64 -0.37 -6.46
N ARG A 50 -22.79 -1.37 -6.56
CA ARG A 50 -22.68 -2.37 -5.49
C ARG A 50 -21.44 -2.05 -4.66
N PRO A 51 -21.40 -2.39 -3.37
CA PRO A 51 -20.19 -2.20 -2.53
C PRO A 51 -18.95 -2.93 -3.04
N ASP A 52 -19.13 -4.05 -3.72
CA ASP A 52 -18.10 -4.87 -4.37
C ASP A 52 -17.55 -4.27 -5.67
N ILE A 53 -18.22 -3.29 -6.24
CA ILE A 53 -17.92 -2.69 -7.54
C ILE A 53 -16.75 -1.71 -7.49
N THR A 54 -16.61 -0.98 -6.39
CA THR A 54 -15.46 -0.09 -6.20
C THR A 54 -14.15 -0.84 -5.97
N TYR A 55 -14.27 -2.11 -5.61
CA TYR A 55 -13.15 -3.01 -5.40
C TYR A 55 -12.50 -3.42 -6.74
N PHE A 56 -13.31 -3.77 -7.74
CA PHE A 56 -12.83 -4.11 -9.05
C PHE A 56 -12.72 -2.85 -9.90
N ASN A 57 -11.52 -2.33 -10.09
CA ASN A 57 -11.32 -1.19 -10.97
C ASN A 57 -9.99 -1.25 -11.70
N LEU A 58 -9.98 -0.72 -12.92
CA LEU A 58 -8.81 -0.75 -13.79
C LEU A 58 -7.64 0.06 -13.22
N GLY A 59 -7.92 1.19 -12.56
CA GLY A 59 -6.88 2.03 -11.97
C GLY A 59 -6.11 1.34 -10.85
N ALA A 60 -6.75 0.41 -10.13
CA ALA A 60 -6.08 -0.39 -9.10
C ALA A 60 -4.99 -1.30 -9.69
N ILE A 61 -5.14 -1.76 -10.94
CA ILE A 61 -4.12 -2.55 -11.64
C ILE A 61 -2.84 -1.71 -11.78
N GLY A 62 -2.98 -0.44 -12.22
CA GLY A 62 -1.84 0.46 -12.36
C GLY A 62 -1.13 0.75 -11.04
N CYS A 63 -1.89 1.00 -9.98
CA CYS A 63 -1.35 1.15 -8.64
C CYS A 63 -0.58 -0.10 -8.20
N PHE A 64 -1.18 -1.27 -8.39
CA PHE A 64 -0.57 -2.55 -8.06
C PHE A 64 0.76 -2.75 -8.81
N MET A 65 0.77 -2.53 -10.12
CA MET A 65 1.97 -2.67 -10.95
C MET A 65 3.06 -1.66 -10.58
N GLY A 66 2.70 -0.45 -10.16
CA GLY A 66 3.65 0.53 -9.63
C GLY A 66 4.38 0.02 -8.39
N HIS A 67 3.66 -0.64 -7.47
CA HIS A 67 4.28 -1.27 -6.30
C HIS A 67 5.14 -2.49 -6.69
N MET A 68 4.75 -3.27 -7.70
CA MET A 68 5.59 -4.38 -8.19
C MET A 68 6.89 -3.86 -8.80
N ASP A 69 6.85 -2.77 -9.59
CA ASP A 69 8.04 -2.12 -10.12
C ASP A 69 8.96 -1.59 -8.99
N PHE A 70 8.39 -1.04 -7.93
CA PHE A 70 9.15 -0.65 -6.75
C PHE A 70 9.92 -1.83 -6.15
N TYR A 71 9.28 -2.97 -5.92
CA TYR A 71 9.96 -4.16 -5.38
C TYR A 71 11.06 -4.64 -6.32
N ASP A 72 10.75 -4.77 -7.60
CA ASP A 72 11.70 -5.24 -8.61
C ASP A 72 12.96 -4.35 -8.68
N ARG A 73 12.78 -3.03 -8.67
CA ARG A 73 13.89 -2.07 -8.63
C ARG A 73 14.73 -2.22 -7.36
N CYS A 74 14.10 -2.35 -6.21
CA CYS A 74 14.82 -2.56 -4.95
C CYS A 74 15.67 -3.83 -5.00
N PHE A 75 15.16 -4.91 -5.58
CA PHE A 75 15.89 -6.17 -5.72
C PHE A 75 17.05 -6.05 -6.73
N LYS A 76 16.81 -5.44 -7.89
CA LYS A 76 17.84 -5.23 -8.92
C LYS A 76 18.98 -4.34 -8.44
N GLN A 77 18.66 -3.33 -7.65
CA GLN A 77 19.66 -2.41 -7.09
C GLN A 77 20.38 -2.98 -5.86
N GLY A 78 19.95 -4.13 -5.33
CA GLY A 78 20.54 -4.75 -4.15
C GLY A 78 20.39 -3.89 -2.89
N LEU A 79 19.31 -3.12 -2.77
CA LEU A 79 19.06 -2.30 -1.60
C LEU A 79 18.82 -3.18 -0.37
N LYS A 80 19.30 -2.73 0.80
CA LYS A 80 18.99 -3.40 2.07
C LYS A 80 17.61 -2.98 2.59
N TYR A 81 17.32 -1.69 2.51
CA TYR A 81 16.04 -1.10 2.92
C TYR A 81 15.57 -0.11 1.87
N ALA A 82 14.27 0.01 1.72
CA ALA A 82 13.65 1.02 0.87
C ALA A 82 12.35 1.52 1.48
N VAL A 83 12.05 2.80 1.26
CA VAL A 83 10.79 3.42 1.68
C VAL A 83 10.04 3.88 0.44
N ILE A 84 8.77 3.54 0.35
CA ILE A 84 7.87 4.12 -0.63
C ILE A 84 6.99 5.18 0.01
N PHE A 85 6.75 6.26 -0.73
CA PHE A 85 5.74 7.27 -0.46
C PHE A 85 4.85 7.37 -1.69
N GLU A 86 3.54 7.27 -1.52
CA GLU A 86 2.63 7.64 -2.60
C GLU A 86 2.65 9.16 -2.83
N ASP A 87 2.27 9.59 -4.02
CA ASP A 87 2.33 10.97 -4.50
C ASP A 87 1.54 11.98 -3.64
N ASN A 88 0.55 11.52 -2.92
CA ASN A 88 -0.27 12.34 -2.02
C ASN A 88 0.26 12.42 -0.58
N VAL A 89 1.46 11.91 -0.31
CA VAL A 89 2.10 12.04 1.00
C VAL A 89 2.93 13.32 1.07
N ILE A 90 2.59 14.21 1.98
CA ILE A 90 3.33 15.44 2.24
C ILE A 90 4.18 15.28 3.49
N ILE A 91 5.50 15.37 3.35
CA ILE A 91 6.43 15.34 4.49
C ILE A 91 6.45 16.73 5.14
N LYS A 92 6.11 16.78 6.42
CA LYS A 92 6.07 18.03 7.23
C LYS A 92 7.38 18.30 7.98
N SER A 93 8.20 17.26 8.19
CA SER A 93 9.39 17.40 9.02
C SER A 93 10.46 16.37 8.64
N ASN A 94 11.71 16.83 8.54
CA ASN A 94 12.89 15.97 8.33
C ASN A 94 13.11 14.95 9.47
N LYS A 95 12.46 15.14 10.61
CA LYS A 95 12.48 14.16 11.70
C LYS A 95 11.89 12.80 11.29
N LEU A 96 11.06 12.77 10.24
CA LEU A 96 10.56 11.52 9.67
C LEU A 96 11.70 10.58 9.29
N TYR A 97 12.72 11.08 8.61
CA TYR A 97 13.86 10.27 8.17
C TYR A 97 14.67 9.72 9.34
N LYS A 98 14.84 10.54 10.40
CA LYS A 98 15.49 10.07 11.62
C LYS A 98 14.70 8.95 12.28
N GLU A 99 13.39 9.08 12.40
CA GLU A 99 12.53 8.03 12.99
C GLU A 99 12.56 6.73 12.18
N ILE A 100 12.64 6.83 10.84
CA ILE A 100 12.81 5.65 9.98
C ILE A 100 14.17 5.01 10.21
N GLN A 101 15.23 5.81 10.29
CA GLN A 101 16.57 5.30 10.58
C GLN A 101 16.63 4.62 11.95
N ASP A 102 16.02 5.23 12.97
CA ASP A 102 15.97 4.65 14.32
C ASP A 102 15.25 3.27 14.32
N ILE A 103 14.20 3.08 13.48
CA ILE A 103 13.54 1.78 13.30
C ILE A 103 14.49 0.77 12.65
N ILE A 104 15.22 1.19 11.63
CA ILE A 104 16.18 0.33 10.92
C ILE A 104 17.30 -0.10 11.88
N ASP A 105 17.82 0.82 12.66
CA ASP A 105 18.93 0.56 13.58
C ASP A 105 18.51 -0.34 14.75
N ASP A 106 17.27 -0.19 15.24
CA ASP A 106 16.75 -0.97 16.37
C ASP A 106 16.25 -2.37 15.95
N ARG A 107 15.54 -2.45 14.81
CA ARG A 107 14.82 -3.68 14.43
C ARG A 107 14.85 -4.04 12.95
N GLY A 108 15.78 -3.49 12.18
CA GLY A 108 15.78 -3.64 10.73
C GLY A 108 15.74 -5.08 10.23
N ASP A 109 16.33 -6.02 10.95
CA ASP A 109 16.36 -7.44 10.56
C ASP A 109 15.14 -8.23 11.07
N GLU A 110 14.28 -7.62 11.91
CA GLU A 110 13.16 -8.28 12.54
C GLU A 110 11.83 -8.18 11.74
N PHE A 111 11.78 -7.39 10.67
CA PHE A 111 10.55 -7.18 9.91
C PHE A 111 10.73 -7.39 8.40
N GLU A 112 9.65 -7.67 7.73
CA GLU A 112 9.49 -7.59 6.29
C GLU A 112 9.02 -6.19 5.88
N MET A 113 8.05 -5.63 6.60
CA MET A 113 7.46 -4.31 6.31
C MET A 113 7.18 -3.54 7.60
N CYS A 114 7.29 -2.21 7.51
CA CYS A 114 6.84 -1.29 8.56
C CYS A 114 6.02 -0.16 7.96
N PHE A 115 4.75 -0.10 8.28
CA PHE A 115 3.82 0.93 7.79
C PHE A 115 3.85 2.16 8.68
N PHE A 116 3.70 3.34 8.06
CA PHE A 116 3.71 4.64 8.74
C PHE A 116 2.36 5.37 8.68
N HIS A 117 1.44 4.82 7.91
CA HIS A 117 0.05 5.26 7.80
C HIS A 117 -0.86 4.04 7.72
N CYS A 118 -2.05 4.14 8.34
CA CYS A 118 -3.09 3.13 8.22
C CYS A 118 -4.43 3.83 7.96
N LEU A 119 -5.21 3.30 7.02
CA LEU A 119 -6.51 3.87 6.63
C LEU A 119 -7.61 3.52 7.61
N SER A 120 -7.52 2.38 8.25
CA SER A 120 -8.52 1.93 9.20
C SER A 120 -8.14 2.31 10.62
N ARG A 121 -9.10 2.24 11.51
CA ARG A 121 -8.90 2.47 12.93
C ARG A 121 -8.12 1.31 13.54
N LEU A 122 -6.80 1.33 13.40
CA LEU A 122 -6.02 0.76 14.49
C LEU A 122 -6.43 1.51 15.77
N PRO A 123 -6.59 0.80 16.90
CA PRO A 123 -6.89 1.46 18.17
C PRO A 123 -5.96 2.65 18.29
N ASP A 124 -6.49 3.79 18.76
CA ASP A 124 -5.88 5.12 18.68
C ASP A 124 -4.57 5.18 19.48
N LYS A 125 -3.55 4.52 18.96
CA LYS A 125 -2.22 4.43 19.53
C LYS A 125 -1.31 5.46 18.88
N ARG A 126 -1.67 6.75 19.10
CA ARG A 126 -0.84 7.91 18.71
C ARG A 126 0.41 8.07 19.56
N ASP A 127 0.77 7.06 20.33
CA ASP A 127 1.96 7.10 21.18
C ASP A 127 3.28 6.99 20.39
N GLY A 128 3.21 6.76 19.09
CA GLY A 128 4.38 6.67 18.21
C GLY A 128 5.26 5.44 18.47
N LYS A 129 4.76 4.44 19.21
CA LYS A 129 5.48 3.19 19.41
C LYS A 129 5.44 2.32 18.18
N LEU A 130 6.50 1.56 17.96
CA LEU A 130 6.57 0.53 16.94
C LEU A 130 5.85 -0.73 17.45
N GLU A 131 4.86 -1.20 16.71
CA GLU A 131 4.06 -2.35 17.10
C GLU A 131 3.95 -3.37 15.97
N LYS A 132 4.08 -4.65 16.31
CA LYS A 132 3.74 -5.73 15.39
C LYS A 132 2.22 -5.79 15.24
N VAL A 133 1.75 -5.77 13.99
CA VAL A 133 0.31 -5.77 13.69
C VAL A 133 -0.15 -7.12 13.17
N LYS A 134 -1.43 -7.41 13.40
CA LYS A 134 -2.12 -8.58 12.86
C LYS A 134 -2.97 -8.23 11.64
N TRP A 135 -3.05 -6.95 11.33
CA TRP A 135 -3.83 -6.41 10.24
C TRP A 135 -3.32 -5.02 9.87
N ILE A 136 -3.36 -4.67 8.58
CA ILE A 136 -2.95 -3.37 8.06
C ILE A 136 -3.69 -3.08 6.75
N SER A 137 -4.13 -1.85 6.53
CA SER A 137 -4.66 -1.39 5.26
C SER A 137 -4.11 -0.01 4.96
N SER A 138 -3.16 0.07 4.08
CA SER A 138 -2.62 1.29 3.49
C SER A 138 -1.43 0.97 2.59
N THR A 139 -1.25 1.79 1.57
CA THR A 139 -0.03 1.79 0.75
C THR A 139 0.66 3.15 0.75
N LYS A 140 0.11 4.12 1.49
CA LYS A 140 0.54 5.52 1.45
C LYS A 140 2.00 5.74 1.78
N CYS A 141 2.50 5.02 2.79
CA CYS A 141 3.91 5.10 3.16
C CYS A 141 4.32 3.87 3.97
N TYR A 142 5.35 3.17 3.52
CA TYR A 142 5.91 2.05 4.25
C TYR A 142 7.39 1.82 3.92
N LEU A 143 8.09 1.23 4.87
CA LEU A 143 9.47 0.75 4.79
C LEU A 143 9.45 -0.75 4.54
N ILE A 144 10.35 -1.24 3.70
CA ILE A 144 10.62 -2.68 3.54
C ILE A 144 12.06 -3.03 3.90
N ASN A 145 12.24 -4.21 4.50
CA ASN A 145 13.51 -4.92 4.44
C ASN A 145 13.51 -5.74 3.14
N VAL A 146 14.33 -5.33 2.20
CA VAL A 146 14.31 -5.85 0.82
C VAL A 146 14.63 -7.33 0.77
N GLU A 147 15.64 -7.79 1.54
CA GLU A 147 16.01 -9.19 1.56
C GLU A 147 14.91 -10.07 2.16
N ASN A 148 14.31 -9.62 3.26
CA ASN A 148 13.23 -10.36 3.90
C ASN A 148 11.98 -10.43 3.03
N MET A 149 11.72 -9.39 2.22
CA MET A 149 10.56 -9.32 1.32
C MET A 149 10.66 -10.25 0.10
N LYS A 150 11.86 -10.59 -0.37
CA LYS A 150 12.05 -11.42 -1.58
C LYS A 150 11.22 -12.70 -1.58
N LYS A 151 11.17 -13.41 -0.46
CA LYS A 151 10.44 -14.70 -0.35
C LYS A 151 8.91 -14.54 -0.45
N TYR A 152 8.40 -13.33 -0.27
CA TYR A 152 6.97 -13.04 -0.28
C TYR A 152 6.46 -12.52 -1.62
N THR A 153 7.33 -12.04 -2.51
CA THR A 153 6.92 -11.45 -3.79
C THR A 153 6.14 -12.39 -4.70
N LYS A 154 6.41 -13.70 -4.58
CA LYS A 154 5.66 -14.75 -5.31
C LYS A 154 4.16 -14.80 -4.96
N TYR A 155 3.72 -14.15 -3.88
CA TYR A 155 2.32 -14.14 -3.45
C TYR A 155 1.53 -12.93 -3.99
N PHE A 156 2.19 -12.00 -4.66
CA PHE A 156 1.51 -10.86 -5.22
C PHE A 156 0.79 -11.17 -6.53
N LEU A 157 1.43 -11.97 -7.40
CA LEU A 157 0.87 -12.30 -8.70
C LEU A 157 0.27 -13.72 -8.73
N PRO A 158 -0.81 -13.93 -9.51
CA PRO A 158 -1.58 -12.89 -10.19
C PRO A 158 -2.26 -11.93 -9.21
N MET A 159 -2.51 -10.69 -9.64
CA MET A 159 -3.29 -9.73 -8.87
C MET A 159 -4.75 -10.19 -8.80
N ASP A 160 -5.18 -10.63 -7.67
CA ASP A 160 -6.57 -11.02 -7.36
C ASP A 160 -7.21 -10.06 -6.34
N ASN A 161 -6.45 -9.06 -5.91
CA ASN A 161 -6.85 -8.11 -4.89
C ASN A 161 -6.01 -6.82 -4.97
N HIS A 162 -6.42 -5.77 -4.29
CA HIS A 162 -5.61 -4.55 -4.14
C HIS A 162 -4.30 -4.82 -3.41
N VAL A 163 -3.28 -4.01 -3.67
CA VAL A 163 -1.94 -4.22 -3.12
C VAL A 163 -1.89 -4.15 -1.59
N ASP A 164 -2.70 -3.31 -0.96
CA ASP A 164 -2.80 -3.23 0.49
C ASP A 164 -3.40 -4.50 1.10
N MET A 165 -4.39 -5.09 0.44
CA MET A 165 -4.97 -6.37 0.84
C MET A 165 -3.97 -7.52 0.69
N LYS A 166 -3.14 -7.48 -0.37
CA LYS A 166 -2.05 -8.46 -0.53
C LYS A 166 -1.01 -8.32 0.59
N HIS A 167 -0.69 -7.10 1.01
CA HIS A 167 0.20 -6.89 2.16
C HIS A 167 -0.38 -7.51 3.43
N GLU A 168 -1.69 -7.39 3.65
CA GLU A 168 -2.36 -8.02 4.77
C GLU A 168 -2.28 -9.55 4.69
N ASP A 169 -2.51 -10.14 3.51
CA ASP A 169 -2.41 -11.58 3.29
C ASP A 169 -1.02 -12.13 3.63
N LEU A 170 0.03 -11.33 3.49
CA LEU A 170 1.38 -11.74 3.87
C LEU A 170 1.50 -12.02 5.37
N ILE A 171 0.70 -11.36 6.22
CA ILE A 171 0.68 -11.64 7.67
C ILE A 171 0.27 -13.08 7.92
N ALA A 172 -0.78 -13.56 7.24
CA ALA A 172 -1.23 -14.94 7.33
C ALA A 172 -0.17 -15.95 6.83
N LYS A 173 0.74 -15.50 5.95
CA LYS A 173 1.87 -16.28 5.44
C LYS A 173 3.14 -16.16 6.31
N GLY A 174 3.01 -15.51 7.49
CA GLY A 174 4.08 -15.38 8.47
C GLY A 174 4.98 -14.16 8.31
N ALA A 175 4.63 -13.19 7.46
CA ALA A 175 5.35 -11.93 7.39
C ALA A 175 5.22 -11.15 8.71
N ARG A 176 6.34 -10.58 9.14
CA ARG A 176 6.39 -9.74 10.33
C ARG A 176 6.18 -8.31 9.89
N ILE A 177 4.94 -7.85 10.02
CA ILE A 177 4.54 -6.50 9.64
C ILE A 177 4.38 -5.67 10.90
N TYR A 178 4.99 -4.48 10.87
CA TYR A 178 4.94 -3.51 11.96
C TYR A 178 4.22 -2.24 11.51
N TYR A 179 3.77 -1.50 12.47
CA TYR A 179 3.18 -0.18 12.29
C TYR A 179 3.77 0.80 13.29
N LYS A 180 4.04 2.02 12.84
CA LYS A 180 4.37 3.18 13.69
C LYS A 180 3.65 4.40 13.15
N ASP A 181 2.81 5.02 13.97
CA ASP A 181 2.10 6.24 13.57
C ASP A 181 3.07 7.41 13.35
N MET A 182 3.22 7.83 12.09
CA MET A 182 4.08 8.94 11.68
C MET A 182 3.30 10.21 11.28
N ARG A 183 1.98 10.28 11.54
CA ARG A 183 1.12 11.42 11.12
C ARG A 183 1.58 12.77 11.69
N ARG A 184 2.35 12.78 12.77
CA ARG A 184 2.95 14.03 13.27
C ARG A 184 4.03 14.60 12.34
N TYR A 185 4.65 13.77 11.51
CA TYR A 185 5.73 14.15 10.60
C TYR A 185 5.31 14.22 9.13
N MET A 186 4.14 13.67 8.80
CA MET A 186 3.60 13.67 7.46
C MET A 186 2.09 13.88 7.48
N LYS A 187 1.51 14.20 6.34
CA LYS A 187 0.06 14.22 6.14
C LYS A 187 -0.27 13.66 4.77
N ILE A 188 -1.50 13.19 4.61
CA ILE A 188 -2.02 12.81 3.31
C ILE A 188 -2.71 14.03 2.70
N ASP A 189 -2.32 14.38 1.49
CA ASP A 189 -3.03 15.38 0.70
C ASP A 189 -4.34 14.78 0.19
N ARG A 190 -5.44 15.45 0.49
CA ARG A 190 -6.79 15.04 0.12
C ARG A 190 -7.44 16.03 -0.84
N THR A 191 -6.68 17.00 -1.33
CA THR A 191 -7.19 18.05 -2.22
C THR A 191 -7.40 17.54 -3.66
N HIS A 192 -6.79 16.40 -3.99
CA HIS A 192 -6.89 15.78 -5.30
C HIS A 192 -7.74 14.51 -5.21
N ASN A 193 -8.61 14.33 -6.21
CA ASN A 193 -9.39 13.11 -6.34
C ASN A 193 -8.48 11.92 -6.58
N SER A 194 -8.89 10.76 -6.07
CA SER A 194 -8.15 9.53 -6.30
C SER A 194 -8.04 9.23 -7.80
N THR A 195 -6.82 9.07 -8.30
CA THR A 195 -6.57 8.68 -9.69
C THR A 195 -6.88 7.21 -9.97
N ILE A 196 -7.11 6.41 -8.92
CA ILE A 196 -7.46 5.00 -9.05
C ILE A 196 -8.90 4.79 -9.52
N GLY A 197 -9.72 5.84 -9.56
CA GLY A 197 -11.11 5.77 -10.06
C GLY A 197 -12.14 5.38 -9.00
N HIS A 198 -11.87 5.61 -7.72
CA HIS A 198 -12.91 5.55 -6.69
C HIS A 198 -13.95 6.61 -6.97
N SER A 199 -15.22 6.19 -7.10
CA SER A 199 -16.31 7.12 -7.37
C SER A 199 -16.50 8.08 -6.18
N GLU A 200 -16.75 9.37 -6.47
CA GLU A 200 -17.02 10.41 -5.47
C GLU A 200 -18.26 10.13 -4.61
N HIS A 201 -19.08 9.16 -4.98
CA HIS A 201 -20.44 8.99 -4.48
C HIS A 201 -20.65 7.80 -3.55
N GLY A 202 -19.63 7.04 -3.25
CA GLY A 202 -19.73 5.93 -2.31
C GLY A 202 -18.40 5.69 -1.65
N ARG A 203 -18.32 5.89 -0.34
CA ARG A 203 -17.13 5.43 0.39
C ARG A 203 -17.07 3.92 0.23
N PRO A 204 -16.03 3.35 -0.41
CA PRO A 204 -15.92 1.91 -0.54
C PRO A 204 -15.83 1.29 0.86
N ARG A 205 -16.68 0.33 1.13
CA ARG A 205 -16.55 -0.51 2.32
C ARG A 205 -15.64 -1.66 1.90
N TYR A 206 -14.41 -1.63 2.36
CA TYR A 206 -13.51 -2.77 2.19
C TYR A 206 -13.72 -3.77 3.30
N PHE A 207 -13.92 -5.01 2.93
CA PHE A 207 -13.86 -6.12 3.87
C PHE A 207 -12.54 -6.84 3.66
N SER A 208 -11.63 -6.72 4.61
CA SER A 208 -10.58 -7.70 4.72
C SER A 208 -11.19 -9.02 5.17
N ARG A 209 -10.96 -10.09 4.43
CA ARG A 209 -11.39 -11.44 4.83
C ARG A 209 -10.80 -11.87 6.18
N ASN A 210 -9.74 -11.22 6.62
CA ASN A 210 -8.99 -11.55 7.84
C ASN A 210 -9.16 -10.53 8.96
N HIS A 211 -10.04 -9.51 8.79
CA HIS A 211 -10.25 -8.53 9.84
C HIS A 211 -11.04 -9.13 11.00
N PRO A 212 -10.48 -9.19 12.24
CA PRO A 212 -11.10 -9.88 13.38
C PRO A 212 -12.41 -9.25 13.86
N SER A 213 -12.77 -8.06 13.39
CA SER A 213 -13.99 -7.33 13.73
C SER A 213 -14.83 -6.95 12.52
N ALA A 214 -14.63 -7.59 11.36
CA ALA A 214 -15.39 -7.29 10.15
C ALA A 214 -16.82 -7.74 10.27
N THR A 215 -17.65 -6.94 10.93
CA THR A 215 -19.08 -6.93 10.64
C THR A 215 -19.33 -6.04 9.42
N PRO A 216 -20.35 -6.38 8.60
CA PRO A 216 -20.66 -5.61 7.38
C PRO A 216 -20.82 -4.10 7.58
N ASP A 217 -21.05 -3.64 8.79
CA ASP A 217 -21.41 -2.26 9.13
C ASP A 217 -20.25 -1.42 9.72
N ASP A 218 -19.12 -2.04 10.09
CA ASP A 218 -18.09 -1.36 10.89
C ASP A 218 -16.91 -0.77 10.10
N VAL A 219 -16.82 -1.03 8.80
CA VAL A 219 -15.71 -0.56 7.98
C VAL A 219 -16.06 0.78 7.33
N THR A 220 -16.08 1.84 8.11
CA THR A 220 -16.10 3.20 7.59
C THR A 220 -14.67 3.68 7.37
N PHE A 221 -14.25 3.81 6.11
CA PHE A 221 -13.02 4.51 5.77
C PHE A 221 -13.21 6.02 6.04
N GLY A 222 -12.54 6.50 7.07
CA GLY A 222 -12.31 7.93 7.21
C GLY A 222 -11.16 8.32 6.27
N TYR A 223 -11.46 9.02 5.20
CA TYR A 223 -10.45 9.75 4.44
C TYR A 223 -9.96 10.96 5.23
#